data_7c9e209292360851345b4a39f9df1acc
#
_entry.id   7c9e209292360851345b4a39f9df1acc
#
_cell.length_a   1.000
_cell.length_b   1.000
_cell.length_c   1.000
_cell.angle_alpha   90.00
_cell.angle_beta   90.00
_cell.angle_gamma   90.00
#
_symmetry.space_group_name_H-M   'P 1'
#
loop_
_entity.id
_entity.type
_entity.pdbx_description
1 polymer ?
#
loop_
_entity_poly.entity_id
_entity_poly.type
_entity_poly.pdbx_seq_one_letter_code
_entity_poly.pdbx_strand_id
1 'polypeptide(L)'
;MGEIAIKNVTFTYPQQHSPTLQNVNLFIPAGEMVLIAGESGCGKSTLLKLLNGIIPFSSEGEFLGNVFIDGKNTRDADIKTLSMQVGMVFQNPDDQMFSENVYDEVAFALENQGVPPSEIEQEVMRYLELVGLESFKDRSIDSLSGGQKQKAALASVLIGKPSVLVLDEPVSQVDPASTKELLQLLQKIWRKTRTTILIVEHRLNEVMNYVQRLILMASGGKVLFDGSIGSVFKKPDVFLQAGLRIPQGLELLAKLNIETAADRLPSPAEVADLIRSSDRRFCRKKEDNGKDREENATFCHIDNLSFLYNKKEDFSLQIKELKLKKNQFVCLVGHNGSGKSTFLKLLCGLLQGQGKIQFAAPPQISVVLQNPDMMLYHYTVFEEITCEALKVSKTYDKDYYSRLLEKLSLALWEQSFPLSLSRGQRFRTAIACALLAKPDLLILDEPTTGQDIRNVEAILQLIKDQQGQGLTVLFCTHDIETAFRYADQILFFEGGKILYQGSPSEIIQSKQISESYCPDISNIAMRLYEAPAVSIEEVLQDEVK
;
A
#
# COMPACT_ATOMS: atom_id res chain seq x y z
N MET A 1 12.73 24.41 15.78
CA MET A 1 11.27 24.57 15.94
C MET A 1 10.63 23.33 15.32
N GLY A 2 9.37 23.03 15.65
CA GLY A 2 8.66 21.83 15.20
C GLY A 2 8.37 20.83 16.33
N GLU A 3 8.35 21.26 17.58
CA GLU A 3 7.90 20.47 18.72
C GLU A 3 6.39 20.24 18.66
N ILE A 4 5.95 19.01 18.94
CA ILE A 4 4.53 18.63 18.96
C ILE A 4 4.20 18.06 20.33
N ALA A 5 3.15 18.60 20.98
CA ALA A 5 2.62 18.08 22.23
C ALA A 5 1.11 17.86 22.14
N ILE A 6 0.68 16.63 22.31
CA ILE A 6 -0.72 16.19 22.32
C ILE A 6 -1.07 15.78 23.75
N LYS A 7 -2.07 16.42 24.33
CA LYS A 7 -2.42 16.26 25.74
C LYS A 7 -3.89 15.91 25.91
N ASN A 8 -4.15 14.69 26.39
CA ASN A 8 -5.48 14.14 26.71
C ASN A 8 -6.49 14.31 25.57
N VAL A 9 -6.05 14.10 24.31
CA VAL A 9 -6.89 14.33 23.15
C VAL A 9 -7.87 13.19 22.96
N THR A 10 -9.16 13.56 22.94
CA THR A 10 -10.26 12.69 22.53
C THR A 10 -11.00 13.37 21.40
N PHE A 11 -11.29 12.63 20.32
CA PHE A 11 -12.03 13.16 19.18
C PHE A 11 -13.04 12.15 18.66
N THR A 12 -14.28 12.63 18.44
CA THR A 12 -15.39 11.83 17.90
C THR A 12 -15.97 12.57 16.69
N TYR A 13 -16.03 11.90 15.53
CA TYR A 13 -16.71 12.47 14.36
C TYR A 13 -18.23 12.53 14.56
N PRO A 14 -18.94 13.47 13.90
CA PRO A 14 -20.40 13.46 13.87
C PRO A 14 -20.91 12.10 13.41
N GLN A 15 -22.00 11.62 13.96
CA GLN A 15 -22.60 10.31 13.66
C GLN A 15 -21.82 9.07 14.11
N GLN A 16 -20.66 9.21 14.77
CA GLN A 16 -20.00 8.09 15.43
C GLN A 16 -20.39 8.02 16.91
N HIS A 17 -20.60 6.79 17.40
CA HIS A 17 -20.95 6.54 18.82
C HIS A 17 -19.72 6.31 19.71
N SER A 18 -18.55 6.09 19.10
CA SER A 18 -17.29 5.86 19.81
C SER A 18 -16.21 6.82 19.33
N PRO A 19 -15.32 7.28 20.21
CA PRO A 19 -14.21 8.16 19.83
C PRO A 19 -13.26 7.49 18.84
N THR A 20 -12.87 8.23 17.81
CA THR A 20 -11.79 7.83 16.88
C THR A 20 -10.42 7.95 17.56
N LEU A 21 -10.25 8.95 18.42
CA LEU A 21 -9.08 9.12 19.28
C LEU A 21 -9.57 9.20 20.73
N GLN A 22 -8.97 8.41 21.63
CA GLN A 22 -9.36 8.35 23.03
C GLN A 22 -8.17 8.59 23.95
N ASN A 23 -8.17 9.76 24.63
CA ASN A 23 -7.17 10.14 25.63
C ASN A 23 -5.72 10.01 25.13
N VAL A 24 -5.47 10.45 23.89
CA VAL A 24 -4.14 10.39 23.27
C VAL A 24 -3.21 11.37 23.93
N ASN A 25 -2.04 10.88 24.34
CA ASN A 25 -0.96 11.68 24.90
C ASN A 25 0.33 11.34 24.14
N LEU A 26 0.92 12.33 23.45
CA LEU A 26 2.17 12.16 22.69
C LEU A 26 3.01 13.43 22.82
N PHE A 27 4.32 13.25 22.89
CA PHE A 27 5.28 14.34 22.82
C PHE A 27 6.36 13.99 21.79
N ILE A 28 6.52 14.84 20.76
CA ILE A 28 7.51 14.66 19.70
C ILE A 28 8.44 15.87 19.74
N PRO A 29 9.70 15.69 20.14
CA PRO A 29 10.70 16.75 20.14
C PRO A 29 10.94 17.31 18.73
N ALA A 30 11.37 18.57 18.67
CA ALA A 30 11.73 19.20 17.41
C ALA A 30 12.88 18.47 16.72
N GLY A 31 12.76 18.31 15.40
CA GLY A 31 13.79 17.71 14.56
C GLY A 31 13.86 16.17 14.61
N GLU A 32 12.85 15.49 15.14
CA GLU A 32 12.70 14.04 15.01
C GLU A 32 12.04 13.65 13.69
N MET A 33 12.41 12.47 13.18
CA MET A 33 11.72 11.81 12.07
C MET A 33 11.04 10.56 12.61
N VAL A 34 9.70 10.57 12.63
CA VAL A 34 8.87 9.61 13.36
C VAL A 34 7.97 8.86 12.38
N LEU A 35 7.89 7.55 12.54
CA LEU A 35 6.91 6.71 11.87
C LEU A 35 5.73 6.45 12.81
N ILE A 36 4.52 6.75 12.35
CA ILE A 36 3.26 6.39 13.01
C ILE A 36 2.60 5.29 12.19
N ALA A 37 2.38 4.13 12.81
CA ALA A 37 1.79 2.99 12.14
C ALA A 37 0.68 2.34 12.99
N GLY A 38 -0.19 1.56 12.36
CA GLY A 38 -1.31 0.88 12.99
C GLY A 38 -2.37 0.48 11.97
N GLU A 39 -3.36 -0.28 12.39
CA GLU A 39 -4.45 -0.74 11.52
C GLU A 39 -5.22 0.42 10.86
N SER A 40 -5.90 0.13 9.76
CA SER A 40 -6.75 1.10 9.08
C SER A 40 -7.89 1.54 10.02
N GLY A 41 -8.17 2.86 10.05
CA GLY A 41 -9.23 3.41 10.91
C GLY A 41 -8.85 3.57 12.38
N CYS A 42 -7.62 3.28 12.82
CA CYS A 42 -7.20 3.48 14.22
C CYS A 42 -7.01 4.95 14.63
N GLY A 43 -7.20 5.91 13.70
CA GLY A 43 -7.17 7.34 14.00
C GLY A 43 -5.91 8.09 13.55
N LYS A 44 -5.00 7.48 12.79
CA LYS A 44 -3.75 8.12 12.32
C LYS A 44 -4.01 9.41 11.53
N SER A 45 -4.80 9.35 10.46
CA SER A 45 -5.13 10.52 9.64
C SER A 45 -5.94 11.56 10.42
N THR A 46 -6.75 11.15 11.41
CA THR A 46 -7.43 12.06 12.34
C THR A 46 -6.41 12.82 13.20
N LEU A 47 -5.39 12.10 13.71
CA LEU A 47 -4.29 12.70 14.46
C LEU A 47 -3.55 13.76 13.60
N LEU A 48 -3.27 13.45 12.33
CA LEU A 48 -2.63 14.39 11.41
C LEU A 48 -3.48 15.63 11.15
N LYS A 49 -4.81 15.48 10.99
CA LYS A 49 -5.75 16.58 10.79
C LYS A 49 -5.85 17.52 11.99
N LEU A 50 -5.57 17.03 13.20
CA LEU A 50 -5.48 17.86 14.40
C LEU A 50 -4.22 18.73 14.42
N LEU A 51 -3.12 18.27 13.79
CA LEU A 51 -1.87 19.02 13.74
C LEU A 51 -1.94 20.21 12.78
N ASN A 52 -2.59 20.05 11.63
CA ASN A 52 -2.68 21.10 10.61
C ASN A 52 -3.93 21.99 10.72
N GLY A 53 -4.77 21.78 11.74
CA GLY A 53 -5.97 22.58 11.99
C GLY A 53 -7.19 22.23 11.12
N ILE A 54 -7.12 21.21 10.23
CA ILE A 54 -8.33 20.74 9.54
C ILE A 54 -9.39 20.36 10.58
N ILE A 55 -8.98 19.77 11.69
CA ILE A 55 -9.81 19.64 12.89
C ILE A 55 -9.33 20.68 13.90
N PRO A 56 -10.21 21.54 14.44
CA PRO A 56 -11.67 21.55 14.31
C PRO A 56 -12.21 22.48 13.20
N PHE A 57 -11.38 23.19 12.44
CA PHE A 57 -11.83 24.32 11.62
C PHE A 57 -12.63 23.90 10.35
N SER A 58 -12.30 22.77 9.74
CA SER A 58 -12.94 22.29 8.51
C SER A 58 -13.66 20.95 8.69
N SER A 59 -13.36 20.20 9.74
CA SER A 59 -14.03 18.96 10.08
C SER A 59 -14.70 19.07 11.43
N GLU A 60 -16.02 18.91 11.45
CA GLU A 60 -16.82 18.94 12.66
C GLU A 60 -16.58 17.70 13.53
N GLY A 61 -16.81 17.82 14.83
CA GLY A 61 -16.73 16.73 15.78
C GLY A 61 -16.55 17.21 17.21
N GLU A 62 -16.71 16.28 18.14
CA GLU A 62 -16.45 16.56 19.56
C GLU A 62 -14.95 16.40 19.80
N PHE A 63 -14.27 17.51 20.14
CA PHE A 63 -12.83 17.55 20.38
C PHE A 63 -12.52 17.98 21.81
N LEU A 64 -11.96 17.10 22.61
CA LEU A 64 -11.47 17.34 23.97
C LEU A 64 -9.94 17.26 24.00
N GLY A 65 -9.32 17.90 25.00
CA GLY A 65 -7.86 17.96 25.14
C GLY A 65 -7.23 19.08 24.32
N ASN A 66 -5.91 19.08 24.17
CA ASN A 66 -5.16 20.14 23.52
C ASN A 66 -4.03 19.59 22.65
N VAL A 67 -3.79 20.25 21.51
CA VAL A 67 -2.66 19.99 20.62
C VAL A 67 -1.83 21.25 20.51
N PHE A 68 -0.53 21.13 20.70
CA PHE A 68 0.40 22.26 20.64
C PHE A 68 1.46 22.02 19.55
N ILE A 69 1.72 23.05 18.75
CA ILE A 69 2.84 23.10 17.81
C ILE A 69 3.73 24.26 18.23
N ASP A 70 5.00 24.00 18.53
CA ASP A 70 5.93 25.02 19.06
C ASP A 70 5.34 25.81 20.26
N GLY A 71 4.63 25.12 21.15
CA GLY A 71 3.99 25.68 22.33
C GLY A 71 2.68 26.46 22.08
N LYS A 72 2.25 26.64 20.83
CA LYS A 72 0.96 27.26 20.47
C LYS A 72 -0.13 26.23 20.34
N ASN A 73 -1.27 26.44 20.97
CA ASN A 73 -2.42 25.56 20.86
C ASN A 73 -3.06 25.70 19.47
N THR A 74 -3.29 24.58 18.78
CA THR A 74 -3.88 24.57 17.43
C THR A 74 -5.31 25.11 17.41
N ARG A 75 -6.06 25.04 18.52
CA ARG A 75 -7.40 25.62 18.63
C ARG A 75 -7.43 27.15 18.64
N ASP A 76 -6.37 27.75 19.16
CA ASP A 76 -6.29 29.22 19.34
C ASP A 76 -5.55 29.87 18.17
N ALA A 77 -4.89 29.09 17.32
CA ALA A 77 -4.17 29.55 16.15
C ALA A 77 -5.12 29.68 14.95
N ASP A 78 -4.89 30.65 14.09
CA ASP A 78 -5.59 30.71 12.80
C ASP A 78 -5.05 29.67 11.79
N ILE A 79 -5.88 29.27 10.84
CA ILE A 79 -5.54 28.29 9.82
C ILE A 79 -4.31 28.71 9.01
N LYS A 80 -4.17 30.04 8.72
CA LYS A 80 -3.04 30.56 7.97
C LYS A 80 -1.72 30.34 8.72
N THR A 81 -1.69 30.62 10.02
CA THR A 81 -0.52 30.38 10.86
C THR A 81 -0.19 28.89 10.94
N LEU A 82 -1.19 28.03 11.11
CA LEU A 82 -0.98 26.57 11.17
C LEU A 82 -0.48 26.00 9.84
N SER A 83 -1.02 26.43 8.70
CA SER A 83 -0.58 25.97 7.38
C SER A 83 0.86 26.37 7.05
N MET A 84 1.35 27.47 7.62
CA MET A 84 2.77 27.85 7.50
C MET A 84 3.67 27.03 8.41
N GLN A 85 3.19 26.55 9.55
CA GLN A 85 3.97 25.78 10.50
C GLN A 85 3.96 24.28 10.20
N VAL A 86 2.82 23.76 9.73
CA VAL A 86 2.60 22.33 9.46
C VAL A 86 2.28 22.13 7.99
N GLY A 87 3.27 21.69 7.24
CA GLY A 87 3.08 21.25 5.86
C GLY A 87 2.57 19.82 5.82
N MET A 88 1.53 19.54 5.03
CA MET A 88 0.95 18.21 4.91
C MET A 88 0.96 17.75 3.47
N VAL A 89 1.43 16.51 3.25
CA VAL A 89 1.34 15.79 1.98
C VAL A 89 0.30 14.69 2.16
N PHE A 90 -0.75 14.72 1.34
CA PHE A 90 -1.85 13.76 1.40
C PHE A 90 -1.50 12.42 0.74
N GLN A 91 -2.25 11.39 1.08
CA GLN A 91 -2.10 10.05 0.55
C GLN A 91 -2.20 10.01 -0.98
N ASN A 92 -3.15 10.74 -1.55
CA ASN A 92 -3.29 10.89 -3.00
C ASN A 92 -2.85 12.30 -3.41
N PRO A 93 -1.76 12.44 -4.16
CA PRO A 93 -1.30 13.76 -4.64
C PRO A 93 -2.34 14.51 -5.47
N ASP A 94 -3.20 13.79 -6.23
CA ASP A 94 -4.22 14.39 -7.08
C ASP A 94 -5.29 15.16 -6.24
N ASP A 95 -5.51 14.79 -4.97
CA ASP A 95 -6.44 15.49 -4.08
C ASP A 95 -5.85 16.80 -3.53
N GLN A 96 -4.56 17.03 -3.71
CA GLN A 96 -3.83 18.19 -3.20
C GLN A 96 -3.48 19.19 -4.28
N MET A 97 -3.17 18.72 -5.49
CA MET A 97 -2.71 19.54 -6.60
C MET A 97 -3.88 20.10 -7.39
N PHE A 98 -3.84 21.40 -7.73
CA PHE A 98 -4.93 22.12 -8.41
C PHE A 98 -4.44 23.03 -9.53
N SER A 99 -3.12 23.23 -9.69
CA SER A 99 -2.55 24.04 -10.76
C SER A 99 -2.43 23.24 -12.07
N GLU A 100 -2.30 23.92 -13.21
CA GLU A 100 -2.19 23.26 -14.51
C GLU A 100 -0.81 22.63 -14.70
N ASN A 101 0.25 23.25 -14.20
CA ASN A 101 1.63 22.81 -14.37
C ASN A 101 2.42 22.75 -13.06
N VAL A 102 3.58 22.11 -13.12
CA VAL A 102 4.44 21.86 -11.95
C VAL A 102 4.98 23.15 -11.33
N TYR A 103 5.35 24.13 -12.16
CA TYR A 103 5.90 25.39 -11.68
C TYR A 103 4.88 26.16 -10.85
N ASP A 104 3.67 26.35 -11.37
CA ASP A 104 2.60 27.08 -10.70
C ASP A 104 2.18 26.39 -9.39
N GLU A 105 2.14 25.07 -9.38
CA GLU A 105 1.84 24.28 -8.18
C GLU A 105 2.86 24.55 -7.05
N VAL A 106 4.14 24.58 -7.39
CA VAL A 106 5.19 24.82 -6.39
C VAL A 106 5.25 26.30 -6.01
N ALA A 107 5.00 27.24 -6.93
CA ALA A 107 5.01 28.68 -6.68
C ALA A 107 3.90 29.14 -5.74
N PHE A 108 2.75 28.47 -5.76
CA PHE A 108 1.51 28.89 -5.10
C PHE A 108 1.67 29.23 -3.60
N ALA A 109 2.48 28.48 -2.86
CA ALA A 109 2.69 28.75 -1.45
C ALA A 109 3.39 30.10 -1.20
N LEU A 110 4.36 30.46 -2.06
CA LEU A 110 5.08 31.75 -1.97
C LEU A 110 4.23 32.92 -2.45
N GLU A 111 3.41 32.72 -3.47
CA GLU A 111 2.45 33.72 -3.95
C GLU A 111 1.46 34.09 -2.86
N ASN A 112 0.91 33.10 -2.14
CA ASN A 112 0.03 33.33 -1.00
C ASN A 112 0.70 34.03 0.19
N GLN A 113 2.04 33.91 0.30
CA GLN A 113 2.83 34.64 1.28
C GLN A 113 3.19 36.07 0.82
N GLY A 114 2.88 36.45 -0.43
CA GLY A 114 3.18 37.75 -1.00
C GLY A 114 4.66 37.95 -1.31
N VAL A 115 5.39 36.88 -1.59
CA VAL A 115 6.80 36.95 -1.99
C VAL A 115 6.90 37.60 -3.39
N PRO A 116 7.89 38.50 -3.63
CA PRO A 116 8.07 39.13 -4.94
C PRO A 116 8.32 38.11 -6.06
N PRO A 117 7.73 38.29 -7.28
CA PRO A 117 7.88 37.34 -8.38
C PRO A 117 9.33 37.01 -8.74
N SER A 118 10.25 37.97 -8.61
CA SER A 118 11.69 37.78 -8.89
C SER A 118 12.38 36.80 -7.92
N GLU A 119 11.84 36.64 -6.71
CA GLU A 119 12.36 35.71 -5.71
C GLU A 119 11.68 34.35 -5.84
N ILE A 120 10.41 34.31 -6.28
CA ILE A 120 9.64 33.08 -6.46
C ILE A 120 10.31 32.17 -7.47
N GLU A 121 10.71 32.67 -8.65
CA GLU A 121 11.34 31.85 -9.68
C GLU A 121 12.59 31.13 -9.18
N GLN A 122 13.44 31.84 -8.44
CA GLN A 122 14.67 31.28 -7.90
C GLN A 122 14.39 30.18 -6.85
N GLU A 123 13.46 30.42 -5.93
CA GLU A 123 13.11 29.42 -4.90
C GLU A 123 12.40 28.22 -5.54
N VAL A 124 11.47 28.42 -6.49
CA VAL A 124 10.80 27.32 -7.19
C VAL A 124 11.81 26.40 -7.88
N MET A 125 12.72 26.97 -8.67
CA MET A 125 13.75 26.18 -9.33
C MET A 125 14.61 25.41 -8.35
N ARG A 126 14.99 26.00 -7.23
CA ARG A 126 15.75 25.34 -6.16
C ARG A 126 15.03 24.14 -5.55
N TYR A 127 13.71 24.24 -5.32
CA TYR A 127 12.94 23.12 -4.78
C TYR A 127 12.65 22.07 -5.84
N LEU A 128 12.44 22.44 -7.09
CA LEU A 128 12.34 21.49 -8.20
C LEU A 128 13.64 20.69 -8.40
N GLU A 129 14.81 21.34 -8.34
CA GLU A 129 16.11 20.65 -8.33
C GLU A 129 16.26 19.71 -7.12
N LEU A 130 15.78 20.14 -5.94
CA LEU A 130 15.85 19.31 -4.72
C LEU A 130 15.11 17.99 -4.88
N VAL A 131 13.95 17.99 -5.56
CA VAL A 131 13.13 16.80 -5.80
C VAL A 131 13.40 16.12 -7.14
N GLY A 132 14.28 16.68 -8.00
CA GLY A 132 14.64 16.16 -9.32
C GLY A 132 13.54 16.33 -10.37
N LEU A 133 12.84 17.46 -10.35
CA LEU A 133 11.75 17.80 -11.28
C LEU A 133 12.03 19.09 -12.09
N GLU A 134 13.25 19.60 -12.11
CA GLU A 134 13.62 20.83 -12.83
C GLU A 134 13.28 20.79 -14.33
N SER A 135 13.44 19.64 -14.96
CA SER A 135 13.12 19.44 -16.38
C SER A 135 11.62 19.29 -16.67
N PHE A 136 10.81 19.20 -15.63
CA PHE A 136 9.36 19.00 -15.70
C PHE A 136 8.56 20.27 -15.37
N LYS A 137 9.21 21.41 -15.11
CA LYS A 137 8.58 22.62 -14.60
C LYS A 137 7.36 23.09 -15.40
N ASP A 138 7.43 22.99 -16.73
CA ASP A 138 6.37 23.44 -17.63
C ASP A 138 5.40 22.31 -18.03
N ARG A 139 5.56 21.10 -17.46
CA ARG A 139 4.66 19.99 -17.77
C ARG A 139 3.36 20.10 -16.99
N SER A 140 2.28 19.65 -17.65
CA SER A 140 0.99 19.46 -16.95
C SER A 140 1.13 18.41 -15.86
N ILE A 141 0.51 18.66 -14.71
CA ILE A 141 0.47 17.75 -13.57
C ILE A 141 -0.14 16.40 -13.94
N ASP A 142 -1.17 16.39 -14.80
CA ASP A 142 -1.83 15.16 -15.25
C ASP A 142 -0.91 14.23 -16.03
N SER A 143 0.15 14.79 -16.66
CA SER A 143 1.12 14.02 -17.43
C SER A 143 2.23 13.37 -16.59
N LEU A 144 2.28 13.66 -15.30
CA LEU A 144 3.29 13.13 -14.38
C LEU A 144 2.96 11.70 -13.94
N SER A 145 3.99 10.87 -13.72
CA SER A 145 3.84 9.60 -13.04
C SER A 145 3.48 9.80 -11.55
N GLY A 146 2.90 8.78 -10.89
CA GLY A 146 2.55 8.86 -9.47
C GLY A 146 3.71 9.29 -8.57
N GLY A 147 4.93 8.75 -8.80
CA GLY A 147 6.12 9.16 -8.05
C GLY A 147 6.56 10.60 -8.34
N GLN A 148 6.37 11.08 -9.57
CA GLN A 148 6.64 12.48 -9.93
C GLN A 148 5.60 13.42 -9.30
N LYS A 149 4.32 13.04 -9.29
CA LYS A 149 3.26 13.78 -8.59
C LYS A 149 3.56 13.89 -7.09
N GLN A 150 4.00 12.79 -6.46
CA GLN A 150 4.40 12.78 -5.06
C GLN A 150 5.57 13.73 -4.77
N LYS A 151 6.57 13.76 -5.65
CA LYS A 151 7.71 14.70 -5.56
C LYS A 151 7.26 16.15 -5.77
N ALA A 152 6.32 16.42 -6.68
CA ALA A 152 5.77 17.75 -6.91
C ALA A 152 4.97 18.24 -5.68
N ALA A 153 4.09 17.40 -5.12
CA ALA A 153 3.36 17.70 -3.90
C ALA A 153 4.30 17.94 -2.70
N LEU A 154 5.38 17.18 -2.61
CA LEU A 154 6.40 17.41 -1.58
C LEU A 154 7.11 18.76 -1.77
N ALA A 155 7.45 19.15 -3.00
CA ALA A 155 8.08 20.44 -3.30
C ALA A 155 7.17 21.62 -2.98
N SER A 156 5.86 21.54 -3.34
CA SER A 156 4.88 22.60 -3.08
C SER A 156 4.67 22.85 -1.58
N VAL A 157 4.80 21.80 -0.76
CA VAL A 157 4.73 21.92 0.69
C VAL A 157 6.05 22.45 1.29
N LEU A 158 7.18 21.93 0.84
CA LEU A 158 8.50 22.26 1.40
C LEU A 158 8.93 23.71 1.13
N ILE A 159 8.51 24.30 0.01
CA ILE A 159 8.86 25.68 -0.34
C ILE A 159 8.34 26.68 0.69
N GLY A 160 7.23 26.34 1.38
CA GLY A 160 6.70 27.11 2.50
C GLY A 160 7.58 27.06 3.76
N LYS A 161 8.63 26.23 3.79
CA LYS A 161 9.59 26.05 4.92
C LYS A 161 8.89 25.72 6.25
N PRO A 162 7.99 24.71 6.29
CA PRO A 162 7.27 24.37 7.51
C PRO A 162 8.22 23.85 8.60
N SER A 163 7.88 24.08 9.88
CA SER A 163 8.63 23.53 11.01
C SER A 163 8.30 22.04 11.25
N VAL A 164 7.11 21.62 10.86
CA VAL A 164 6.63 20.23 10.88
C VAL A 164 6.19 19.82 9.50
N LEU A 165 6.68 18.69 9.00
CA LEU A 165 6.26 18.05 7.76
C LEU A 165 5.51 16.77 8.09
N VAL A 166 4.28 16.64 7.63
CA VAL A 166 3.41 15.49 7.83
C VAL A 166 3.15 14.83 6.50
N LEU A 167 3.36 13.51 6.41
CA LEU A 167 3.13 12.72 5.21
C LEU A 167 2.17 11.59 5.55
N ASP A 168 1.00 11.59 4.91
CA ASP A 168 -0.02 10.55 5.07
C ASP A 168 0.13 9.51 3.95
N GLU A 169 0.65 8.34 4.28
CA GLU A 169 0.92 7.21 3.39
C GLU A 169 1.67 7.57 2.07
N PRO A 170 2.82 8.28 2.17
CA PRO A 170 3.50 8.83 0.99
C PRO A 170 4.05 7.79 0.02
N VAL A 171 4.15 6.52 0.43
CA VAL A 171 4.68 5.43 -0.42
C VAL A 171 3.63 4.39 -0.81
N SER A 172 2.37 4.56 -0.40
CA SER A 172 1.30 3.58 -0.61
C SER A 172 1.00 3.28 -2.09
N GLN A 173 1.23 4.25 -2.98
CA GLN A 173 0.97 4.14 -4.43
C GLN A 173 2.26 4.18 -5.27
N VAL A 174 3.41 4.03 -4.62
CA VAL A 174 4.73 4.17 -5.25
C VAL A 174 5.41 2.80 -5.31
N ASP A 175 6.10 2.53 -6.41
CA ASP A 175 6.89 1.30 -6.58
C ASP A 175 8.12 1.28 -5.65
N PRO A 176 8.73 0.11 -5.39
CA PRO A 176 9.83 0.00 -4.42
C PRO A 176 11.06 0.86 -4.74
N ALA A 177 11.40 1.07 -6.02
CA ALA A 177 12.55 1.89 -6.40
C ALA A 177 12.29 3.37 -6.13
N SER A 178 11.13 3.88 -6.59
CA SER A 178 10.69 5.25 -6.33
C SER A 178 10.44 5.52 -4.83
N THR A 179 9.96 4.52 -4.09
CA THR A 179 9.83 4.58 -2.62
C THR A 179 11.17 4.84 -1.96
N LYS A 180 12.20 4.09 -2.34
CA LYS A 180 13.56 4.26 -1.81
C LYS A 180 14.11 5.65 -2.09
N GLU A 181 13.92 6.16 -3.32
CA GLU A 181 14.33 7.51 -3.68
C GLU A 181 13.63 8.58 -2.83
N LEU A 182 12.31 8.47 -2.65
CA LEU A 182 11.53 9.40 -1.83
C LEU A 182 12.00 9.41 -0.38
N LEU A 183 12.19 8.24 0.23
CA LEU A 183 12.64 8.13 1.62
C LEU A 183 14.07 8.65 1.81
N GLN A 184 14.98 8.42 0.86
CA GLN A 184 16.32 9.00 0.84
C GLN A 184 16.27 10.53 0.72
N LEU A 185 15.37 11.06 -0.12
CA LEU A 185 15.14 12.50 -0.25
C LEU A 185 14.64 13.10 1.07
N LEU A 186 13.64 12.49 1.71
CA LEU A 186 13.13 12.92 3.04
C LEU A 186 14.24 12.91 4.10
N GLN A 187 15.07 11.88 4.12
CA GLN A 187 16.20 11.80 5.05
C GLN A 187 17.26 12.89 4.77
N LYS A 188 17.53 13.19 3.49
CA LYS A 188 18.43 14.30 3.10
C LYS A 188 17.88 15.65 3.56
N ILE A 189 16.57 15.89 3.35
CA ILE A 189 15.89 17.10 3.81
C ILE A 189 15.98 17.20 5.34
N TRP A 190 15.59 16.16 6.06
CA TRP A 190 15.63 16.11 7.53
C TRP A 190 17.03 16.41 8.08
N ARG A 191 18.08 15.80 7.52
CA ARG A 191 19.47 16.06 7.95
C ARG A 191 19.89 17.51 7.75
N LYS A 192 19.42 18.14 6.65
CA LYS A 192 19.78 19.51 6.29
C LYS A 192 19.01 20.56 7.05
N THR A 193 17.70 20.36 7.25
CA THR A 193 16.79 21.39 7.80
C THR A 193 16.44 21.18 9.26
N ARG A 194 16.58 19.94 9.76
CA ARG A 194 16.09 19.51 11.08
C ARG A 194 14.59 19.77 11.28
N THR A 195 13.83 19.80 10.21
CA THR A 195 12.37 19.81 10.25
C THR A 195 11.86 18.55 10.94
N THR A 196 10.87 18.68 11.80
CA THR A 196 10.20 17.50 12.39
C THR A 196 9.38 16.82 11.31
N ILE A 197 9.59 15.55 11.08
CA ILE A 197 8.91 14.78 10.02
C ILE A 197 8.08 13.66 10.64
N LEU A 198 6.78 13.67 10.38
CA LEU A 198 5.87 12.58 10.72
C LEU A 198 5.46 11.85 9.46
N ILE A 199 5.72 10.56 9.43
CA ILE A 199 5.30 9.67 8.34
C ILE A 199 4.26 8.70 8.89
N VAL A 200 3.08 8.67 8.30
CA VAL A 200 2.09 7.61 8.54
C VAL A 200 2.25 6.58 7.45
N GLU A 201 2.48 5.32 7.80
CA GLU A 201 2.64 4.24 6.83
C GLU A 201 2.25 2.87 7.39
N HIS A 202 1.88 1.96 6.47
CA HIS A 202 1.61 0.56 6.74
C HIS A 202 2.76 -0.35 6.27
N ARG A 203 3.56 0.11 5.30
CA ARG A 203 4.68 -0.63 4.69
C ARG A 203 5.95 -0.46 5.53
N LEU A 204 5.96 -1.12 6.70
CA LEU A 204 7.00 -0.94 7.72
C LEU A 204 8.40 -1.24 7.23
N ASN A 205 8.59 -2.35 6.50
CA ASN A 205 9.90 -2.79 5.99
C ASN A 205 10.62 -1.73 5.17
N GLU A 206 9.86 -0.89 4.47
CA GLU A 206 10.42 0.14 3.60
C GLU A 206 10.82 1.40 4.38
N VAL A 207 10.03 1.78 5.42
CA VAL A 207 10.17 3.08 6.10
C VAL A 207 11.01 3.01 7.37
N MET A 208 10.96 1.91 8.12
CA MET A 208 11.61 1.79 9.43
C MET A 208 13.11 2.12 9.42
N ASN A 209 13.81 1.85 8.32
CA ASN A 209 15.24 2.12 8.19
C ASN A 209 15.60 3.60 7.96
N TYR A 210 14.60 4.46 7.76
CA TYR A 210 14.80 5.89 7.50
C TYR A 210 14.41 6.78 8.68
N VAL A 211 13.71 6.24 9.69
CA VAL A 211 13.21 6.97 10.86
C VAL A 211 13.96 6.57 12.13
N GLN A 212 13.86 7.40 13.18
CA GLN A 212 14.49 7.12 14.47
C GLN A 212 13.53 6.57 15.50
N ARG A 213 12.23 6.89 15.38
CA ARG A 213 11.20 6.58 16.36
C ARG A 213 9.98 5.98 15.68
N LEU A 214 9.38 5.01 16.34
CA LEU A 214 8.16 4.33 15.93
C LEU A 214 7.09 4.55 16.98
N ILE A 215 5.90 4.94 16.52
CA ILE A 215 4.67 5.00 17.31
C ILE A 215 3.68 4.00 16.71
N LEU A 216 3.26 3.00 17.48
CA LEU A 216 2.24 2.04 17.06
C LEU A 216 0.92 2.36 17.72
N MET A 217 -0.13 2.47 16.90
CA MET A 217 -1.48 2.80 17.34
C MET A 217 -2.45 1.66 17.04
N ALA A 218 -3.39 1.44 17.96
CA ALA A 218 -4.53 0.55 17.76
C ALA A 218 -5.84 1.34 17.69
N SER A 219 -6.94 0.63 17.47
CA SER A 219 -8.30 1.19 17.41
C SER A 219 -8.59 2.13 18.59
N GLY A 220 -9.33 3.21 18.32
CA GLY A 220 -9.59 4.28 19.29
C GLY A 220 -8.38 5.20 19.55
N GLY A 221 -7.37 5.19 18.68
CA GLY A 221 -6.16 6.02 18.81
C GLY A 221 -5.23 5.62 19.94
N LYS A 222 -5.42 4.42 20.52
CA LYS A 222 -4.60 3.95 21.63
C LYS A 222 -3.16 3.74 21.19
N VAL A 223 -2.22 4.43 21.83
CA VAL A 223 -0.78 4.23 21.63
C VAL A 223 -0.35 2.95 22.35
N LEU A 224 0.09 1.94 21.59
CA LEU A 224 0.58 0.66 22.10
C LEU A 224 2.08 0.68 22.35
N PHE A 225 2.80 1.41 21.52
CA PHE A 225 4.24 1.54 21.59
C PHE A 225 4.67 2.93 21.15
N ASP A 226 5.67 3.46 21.83
CA ASP A 226 6.33 4.72 21.52
C ASP A 226 7.79 4.61 21.94
N GLY A 227 8.70 4.57 20.96
CA GLY A 227 10.12 4.37 21.25
C GLY A 227 11.01 4.27 20.01
N SER A 228 12.30 4.03 20.23
CA SER A 228 13.27 3.84 19.15
C SER A 228 12.97 2.55 18.36
N ILE A 229 13.41 2.52 17.09
CA ILE A 229 13.26 1.34 16.22
C ILE A 229 13.84 0.07 16.87
N GLY A 230 15.05 0.14 17.43
CA GLY A 230 15.67 -1.02 18.08
C GLY A 230 14.92 -1.51 19.33
N SER A 231 14.17 -0.63 20.01
CA SER A 231 13.44 -1.02 21.23
C SER A 231 12.18 -1.85 20.95
N VAL A 232 11.56 -1.72 19.76
CA VAL A 232 10.40 -2.52 19.39
C VAL A 232 10.75 -3.98 19.11
N PHE A 233 12.01 -4.26 18.72
CA PHE A 233 12.47 -5.62 18.41
C PHE A 233 12.42 -6.57 19.60
N LYS A 234 12.46 -6.03 20.82
CA LYS A 234 12.30 -6.81 22.06
C LYS A 234 10.85 -7.23 22.33
N LYS A 235 9.88 -6.66 21.61
CA LYS A 235 8.44 -6.92 21.79
C LYS A 235 7.73 -7.00 20.42
N PRO A 236 8.10 -7.94 19.53
CA PRO A 236 7.57 -7.98 18.17
C PRO A 236 6.05 -8.19 18.12
N ASP A 237 5.44 -8.82 19.13
CA ASP A 237 3.98 -9.03 19.19
C ASP A 237 3.16 -7.73 19.21
N VAL A 238 3.79 -6.60 19.55
CA VAL A 238 3.13 -5.28 19.50
C VAL A 238 2.69 -4.92 18.09
N PHE A 239 3.40 -5.38 17.05
CA PHE A 239 2.97 -5.19 15.67
C PHE A 239 1.62 -5.88 15.40
N LEU A 240 1.45 -7.13 15.84
CA LEU A 240 0.19 -7.87 15.70
C LEU A 240 -0.95 -7.20 16.47
N GLN A 241 -0.65 -6.68 17.68
CA GLN A 241 -1.62 -5.92 18.46
C GLN A 241 -2.06 -4.62 17.77
N ALA A 242 -1.15 -4.00 17.01
CA ALA A 242 -1.43 -2.83 16.19
C ALA A 242 -2.09 -3.16 14.83
N GLY A 243 -2.44 -4.43 14.57
CA GLY A 243 -3.01 -4.89 13.30
C GLY A 243 -2.03 -4.91 12.14
N LEU A 244 -0.73 -5.01 12.41
CA LEU A 244 0.36 -4.96 11.43
C LEU A 244 1.11 -6.29 11.38
N ARG A 245 1.70 -6.61 10.22
CA ARG A 245 2.65 -7.73 10.11
C ARG A 245 3.93 -7.42 10.86
N ILE A 246 4.48 -8.42 11.51
CA ILE A 246 5.86 -8.35 11.99
C ILE A 246 6.76 -8.42 10.75
N PRO A 247 7.78 -7.54 10.60
CA PRO A 247 8.77 -7.69 9.54
C PRO A 247 9.35 -9.09 9.52
N GLN A 248 9.37 -9.75 8.34
CA GLN A 248 9.68 -11.19 8.22
C GLN A 248 11.00 -11.60 8.88
N GLY A 249 12.04 -10.78 8.74
CA GLY A 249 13.33 -11.02 9.39
C GLY A 249 13.23 -11.02 10.91
N LEU A 250 12.47 -10.08 11.50
CA LEU A 250 12.25 -10.01 12.95
C LEU A 250 11.37 -11.16 13.44
N GLU A 251 10.35 -11.53 12.68
CA GLU A 251 9.48 -12.66 13.04
C GLU A 251 10.27 -13.96 13.07
N LEU A 252 11.14 -14.19 12.08
CA LEU A 252 12.01 -15.36 12.05
C LEU A 252 12.98 -15.37 13.23
N LEU A 253 13.66 -14.25 13.52
CA LEU A 253 14.56 -14.15 14.67
C LEU A 253 13.81 -14.40 15.99
N ALA A 254 12.61 -13.85 16.15
CA ALA A 254 11.79 -14.07 17.35
C ALA A 254 11.38 -15.54 17.52
N LYS A 255 10.93 -16.22 16.47
CA LYS A 255 10.59 -17.65 16.48
C LYS A 255 11.79 -18.53 16.76
N LEU A 256 12.99 -18.10 16.37
CA LEU A 256 14.24 -18.78 16.67
C LEU A 256 14.84 -18.39 18.03
N ASN A 257 14.21 -17.49 18.81
CA ASN A 257 14.73 -16.94 20.06
C ASN A 257 16.14 -16.31 19.91
N ILE A 258 16.38 -15.61 18.79
CA ILE A 258 17.64 -14.90 18.53
C ILE A 258 17.38 -13.41 18.76
N GLU A 259 18.07 -12.83 19.73
CA GLU A 259 17.99 -11.39 19.99
C GLU A 259 18.86 -10.60 19.02
N THR A 260 18.38 -9.40 18.67
CA THR A 260 19.16 -8.43 17.91
C THR A 260 19.32 -7.13 18.69
N ALA A 261 20.54 -6.60 18.71
CA ALA A 261 20.85 -5.30 19.29
C ALA A 261 20.86 -4.17 18.25
N ALA A 262 20.31 -4.42 17.05
CA ALA A 262 20.32 -3.44 15.97
C ALA A 262 19.42 -2.23 16.31
N ASP A 263 19.87 -1.03 15.94
CA ASP A 263 19.12 0.22 16.07
C ASP A 263 18.21 0.49 14.85
N ARG A 264 18.26 -0.38 13.85
CA ARG A 264 17.47 -0.35 12.61
C ARG A 264 16.99 -1.76 12.26
N LEU A 265 16.01 -1.85 11.36
CA LEU A 265 15.56 -3.15 10.86
C LEU A 265 16.74 -3.88 10.18
N PRO A 266 17.12 -5.09 10.64
CA PRO A 266 18.22 -5.82 10.03
C PRO A 266 17.85 -6.25 8.61
N SER A 267 18.80 -6.09 7.69
CA SER A 267 18.66 -6.58 6.32
C SER A 267 18.60 -8.11 6.27
N PRO A 268 18.07 -8.72 5.19
CA PRO A 268 18.06 -10.17 5.02
C PRO A 268 19.45 -10.82 5.19
N ALA A 269 20.52 -10.12 4.77
CA ALA A 269 21.91 -10.58 4.97
C ALA A 269 22.29 -10.62 6.45
N GLU A 270 22.00 -9.55 7.19
CA GLU A 270 22.31 -9.48 8.62
C GLU A 270 21.49 -10.50 9.42
N VAL A 271 20.22 -10.73 9.04
CA VAL A 271 19.41 -11.79 9.66
C VAL A 271 20.03 -13.16 9.42
N ALA A 272 20.44 -13.47 8.20
CA ALA A 272 21.11 -14.73 7.88
C ALA A 272 22.44 -14.90 8.66
N ASP A 273 23.22 -13.83 8.81
CA ASP A 273 24.48 -13.87 9.57
C ASP A 273 24.23 -14.06 11.08
N LEU A 274 23.18 -13.43 11.65
CA LEU A 274 22.76 -13.66 13.03
C LEU A 274 22.34 -15.12 13.27
N ILE A 275 21.60 -15.71 12.33
CA ILE A 275 21.18 -17.11 12.40
C ILE A 275 22.41 -18.04 12.29
N ARG A 276 23.34 -17.78 11.37
CA ARG A 276 24.57 -18.58 11.22
C ARG A 276 25.49 -18.50 12.43
N SER A 277 25.53 -17.36 13.13
CA SER A 277 26.30 -17.19 14.36
C SER A 277 25.69 -17.91 15.57
N SER A 278 24.44 -18.34 15.46
CA SER A 278 23.80 -19.24 16.43
C SER A 278 24.18 -20.69 16.14
N ASP A 279 24.03 -21.58 17.14
CA ASP A 279 24.32 -23.01 16.97
C ASP A 279 23.31 -23.75 16.07
N ARG A 280 22.46 -23.03 15.34
CA ARG A 280 21.39 -23.58 14.51
C ARG A 280 21.88 -23.88 13.10
N ARG A 281 21.43 -25.00 12.56
CA ARG A 281 21.74 -25.43 11.19
C ARG A 281 20.46 -25.58 10.40
N PHE A 282 20.51 -25.18 9.14
CA PHE A 282 19.42 -25.29 8.20
C PHE A 282 19.86 -26.10 6.97
N CYS A 283 19.02 -27.02 6.55
CA CYS A 283 19.24 -27.80 5.33
C CYS A 283 17.86 -28.05 4.72
N ARG A 284 17.71 -27.74 3.44
CA ARG A 284 16.45 -27.98 2.75
C ARG A 284 16.06 -29.45 2.85
N LYS A 285 14.93 -29.73 3.45
CA LYS A 285 14.29 -31.04 3.34
C LYS A 285 13.83 -31.20 1.91
N LYS A 286 14.19 -32.32 1.25
CA LYS A 286 13.65 -32.65 -0.06
C LYS A 286 12.12 -32.69 0.08
N GLU A 287 11.43 -31.75 -0.54
CA GLU A 287 10.00 -31.88 -0.75
C GLU A 287 9.78 -33.12 -1.60
N ASP A 288 8.93 -33.98 -1.12
CA ASP A 288 8.39 -35.08 -1.91
C ASP A 288 7.48 -34.42 -2.97
N ASN A 289 8.03 -34.18 -4.16
CA ASN A 289 7.33 -33.60 -5.32
C ASN A 289 6.23 -34.55 -5.86
N GLY A 290 5.61 -35.33 -4.99
CA GLY A 290 4.61 -36.35 -5.26
C GLY A 290 3.17 -35.87 -5.31
N LYS A 291 2.90 -34.64 -5.68
CA LYS A 291 1.60 -34.26 -6.24
C LYS A 291 1.85 -33.83 -7.68
N ASP A 292 1.72 -34.81 -8.62
CA ASP A 292 1.33 -34.52 -9.99
C ASP A 292 0.11 -33.57 -9.91
N ARG A 293 0.37 -32.25 -9.99
CA ARG A 293 -0.71 -31.30 -10.26
C ARG A 293 -1.24 -31.69 -11.62
N GLU A 294 -2.43 -32.29 -11.66
CA GLU A 294 -3.17 -32.52 -12.90
C GLU A 294 -2.94 -31.32 -13.79
N GLU A 295 -2.49 -31.50 -15.02
CA GLU A 295 -2.26 -30.42 -15.97
C GLU A 295 -3.58 -29.66 -16.15
N ASN A 296 -3.75 -28.59 -15.41
CA ASN A 296 -4.94 -27.76 -15.49
C ASN A 296 -5.11 -27.30 -16.94
N ALA A 297 -6.30 -27.55 -17.51
CA ALA A 297 -6.62 -27.19 -18.88
C ALA A 297 -6.37 -25.67 -19.11
N THR A 298 -5.97 -25.32 -20.32
CA THR A 298 -5.79 -23.93 -20.72
C THR A 298 -7.12 -23.17 -20.57
N PHE A 299 -7.09 -22.07 -19.84
CA PHE A 299 -8.21 -21.15 -19.67
C PHE A 299 -8.23 -20.09 -20.77
N CYS A 300 -7.09 -19.46 -21.00
CA CYS A 300 -6.90 -18.43 -22.02
C CYS A 300 -5.53 -18.55 -22.66
N HIS A 301 -5.48 -18.42 -23.99
CA HIS A 301 -4.26 -18.34 -24.78
C HIS A 301 -4.17 -16.96 -25.43
N ILE A 302 -3.06 -16.30 -25.21
CA ILE A 302 -2.76 -14.96 -25.75
C ILE A 302 -1.57 -15.11 -26.70
N ASP A 303 -1.73 -14.64 -27.94
CA ASP A 303 -0.71 -14.74 -28.98
C ASP A 303 -0.48 -13.38 -29.66
N ASN A 304 0.77 -12.94 -29.66
CA ASN A 304 1.26 -11.69 -30.28
C ASN A 304 0.43 -10.46 -29.94
N LEU A 305 0.01 -10.32 -28.65
CA LEU A 305 -0.77 -9.19 -28.20
C LEU A 305 0.09 -7.94 -28.13
N SER A 306 -0.33 -6.88 -28.84
CA SER A 306 0.31 -5.57 -28.75
C SER A 306 -0.71 -4.45 -28.67
N PHE A 307 -0.37 -3.39 -27.94
CA PHE A 307 -1.21 -2.21 -27.76
C PHE A 307 -0.39 -0.94 -27.57
N LEU A 308 -0.88 0.17 -28.14
CA LEU A 308 -0.30 1.49 -28.05
C LEU A 308 -1.42 2.49 -27.81
N TYR A 309 -1.33 3.34 -26.76
CA TYR A 309 -2.35 4.37 -26.48
C TYR A 309 -2.39 5.45 -27.57
N ASN A 310 -1.23 6.03 -27.86
CA ASN A 310 -1.07 7.02 -28.90
C ASN A 310 0.25 6.82 -29.63
N LYS A 311 0.32 7.12 -30.95
CA LYS A 311 1.56 7.01 -31.74
C LYS A 311 2.70 7.94 -31.26
N LYS A 312 2.41 8.87 -30.34
CA LYS A 312 3.39 9.82 -29.77
C LYS A 312 3.89 9.43 -28.37
N GLU A 313 3.34 8.34 -27.78
CA GLU A 313 3.76 7.88 -26.47
C GLU A 313 4.82 6.78 -26.61
N ASP A 314 5.84 6.82 -25.76
CA ASP A 314 6.94 5.85 -25.73
C ASP A 314 6.51 4.48 -25.16
N PHE A 315 5.29 4.37 -24.61
CA PHE A 315 4.80 3.13 -24.00
C PHE A 315 4.08 2.25 -25.01
N SER A 316 4.52 1.00 -25.12
CA SER A 316 3.84 -0.06 -25.87
C SER A 316 3.76 -1.35 -25.06
N LEU A 317 2.57 -1.98 -25.01
CA LEU A 317 2.43 -3.32 -24.47
C LEU A 317 2.74 -4.36 -25.57
N GLN A 318 3.57 -5.34 -25.25
CA GLN A 318 3.94 -6.43 -26.18
C GLN A 318 4.06 -7.74 -25.43
N ILE A 319 3.13 -8.67 -25.68
CA ILE A 319 3.13 -10.03 -25.12
C ILE A 319 3.15 -11.03 -26.28
N LYS A 320 4.26 -11.75 -26.44
CA LYS A 320 4.44 -12.68 -27.54
C LYS A 320 3.52 -13.91 -27.37
N GLU A 321 3.60 -14.56 -26.24
CA GLU A 321 2.78 -15.72 -25.90
C GLU A 321 2.55 -15.76 -24.39
N LEU A 322 1.31 -16.02 -23.98
CA LEU A 322 0.95 -16.29 -22.60
C LEU A 322 -0.18 -17.30 -22.52
N LYS A 323 -0.02 -18.31 -21.70
CA LYS A 323 -1.07 -19.31 -21.40
C LYS A 323 -1.46 -19.20 -19.94
N LEU A 324 -2.73 -18.89 -19.71
CA LEU A 324 -3.35 -18.93 -18.39
C LEU A 324 -4.09 -20.27 -18.25
N LYS A 325 -3.87 -20.96 -17.15
CA LYS A 325 -4.53 -22.24 -16.86
C LYS A 325 -5.78 -22.00 -16.02
N LYS A 326 -6.74 -22.93 -16.07
CA LYS A 326 -7.94 -22.89 -15.20
C LYS A 326 -7.54 -23.06 -13.75
N ASN A 327 -8.32 -22.48 -12.86
CA ASN A 327 -8.19 -22.63 -11.41
C ASN A 327 -6.82 -22.22 -10.88
N GLN A 328 -6.17 -21.24 -11.53
CA GLN A 328 -4.91 -20.67 -11.08
C GLN A 328 -5.11 -19.30 -10.42
N PHE A 329 -4.31 -19.03 -9.41
CA PHE A 329 -4.11 -17.71 -8.85
C PHE A 329 -2.85 -17.11 -9.48
N VAL A 330 -3.04 -16.18 -10.42
CA VAL A 330 -1.95 -15.56 -11.17
C VAL A 330 -1.74 -14.14 -10.67
N CYS A 331 -0.55 -13.82 -10.16
CA CYS A 331 -0.19 -12.48 -9.74
C CYS A 331 0.57 -11.73 -10.83
N LEU A 332 0.16 -10.48 -11.07
CA LEU A 332 0.85 -9.54 -11.95
C LEU A 332 1.65 -8.57 -11.07
N VAL A 333 2.96 -8.59 -11.19
CA VAL A 333 3.89 -7.78 -10.41
C VAL A 333 4.74 -6.91 -11.34
N GLY A 334 5.15 -5.74 -10.90
CA GLY A 334 6.01 -4.82 -11.66
C GLY A 334 5.80 -3.37 -11.28
N HIS A 335 6.66 -2.49 -11.76
CA HIS A 335 6.59 -1.04 -11.52
C HIS A 335 5.27 -0.40 -11.99
N ASN A 336 4.97 0.77 -11.46
CA ASN A 336 3.90 1.60 -12.00
C ASN A 336 4.24 1.98 -13.46
N GLY A 337 3.23 1.95 -14.34
CA GLY A 337 3.45 2.15 -15.77
C GLY A 337 4.05 0.96 -16.53
N SER A 338 4.30 -0.19 -15.88
CA SER A 338 4.85 -1.38 -16.57
C SER A 338 3.86 -2.08 -17.50
N GLY A 339 2.57 -1.70 -17.49
CA GLY A 339 1.54 -2.24 -18.41
C GLY A 339 0.55 -3.21 -17.79
N LYS A 340 0.59 -3.48 -16.48
CA LYS A 340 -0.32 -4.40 -15.79
C LYS A 340 -1.80 -4.06 -16.02
N SER A 341 -2.23 -2.85 -15.67
CA SER A 341 -3.64 -2.43 -15.83
C SER A 341 -4.04 -2.33 -17.31
N THR A 342 -3.10 -2.01 -18.21
CA THR A 342 -3.35 -2.04 -19.67
C THR A 342 -3.64 -3.47 -20.13
N PHE A 343 -2.84 -4.44 -19.66
CA PHE A 343 -3.05 -5.85 -19.94
C PHE A 343 -4.42 -6.33 -19.42
N LEU A 344 -4.79 -5.99 -18.18
CA LEU A 344 -6.09 -6.34 -17.63
C LEU A 344 -7.25 -5.77 -18.46
N LYS A 345 -7.15 -4.50 -18.88
CA LYS A 345 -8.17 -3.84 -19.73
C LYS A 345 -8.31 -4.52 -21.11
N LEU A 346 -7.20 -4.96 -21.70
CA LEU A 346 -7.22 -5.72 -22.96
C LEU A 346 -7.87 -7.09 -22.77
N LEU A 347 -7.57 -7.78 -21.69
CA LEU A 347 -8.15 -9.09 -21.38
C LEU A 347 -9.66 -9.02 -21.16
N CYS A 348 -10.15 -7.92 -20.54
CA CYS A 348 -11.58 -7.65 -20.36
C CYS A 348 -12.28 -7.14 -21.64
N GLY A 349 -11.54 -6.87 -22.72
CA GLY A 349 -12.12 -6.29 -23.94
C GLY A 349 -12.45 -4.80 -23.81
N LEU A 350 -12.01 -4.11 -22.74
CA LEU A 350 -12.16 -2.65 -22.55
C LEU A 350 -11.25 -1.84 -23.47
N LEU A 351 -10.15 -2.46 -23.93
CA LEU A 351 -9.24 -1.93 -24.94
C LEU A 351 -9.12 -2.93 -26.08
N GLN A 352 -8.88 -2.43 -27.29
CA GLN A 352 -8.64 -3.28 -28.46
C GLN A 352 -7.17 -3.19 -28.87
N GLY A 353 -6.48 -4.32 -28.75
CA GLY A 353 -5.08 -4.49 -29.20
C GLY A 353 -4.98 -5.24 -30.52
N GLN A 354 -3.78 -5.33 -31.05
CA GLN A 354 -3.44 -6.26 -32.14
C GLN A 354 -3.04 -7.62 -31.51
N GLY A 355 -3.22 -8.71 -32.25
CA GLY A 355 -2.96 -10.07 -31.76
C GLY A 355 -4.26 -10.81 -31.42
N LYS A 356 -4.13 -11.91 -30.66
CA LYS A 356 -5.27 -12.77 -30.33
C LYS A 356 -5.34 -13.05 -28.84
N ILE A 357 -6.54 -12.93 -28.28
CA ILE A 357 -6.91 -13.41 -26.96
C ILE A 357 -8.02 -14.45 -27.15
N GLN A 358 -7.72 -15.70 -26.83
CA GLN A 358 -8.63 -16.84 -27.04
C GLN A 358 -8.92 -17.54 -25.73
N PHE A 359 -10.16 -17.44 -25.26
CA PHE A 359 -10.63 -18.24 -24.13
C PHE A 359 -11.09 -19.62 -24.63
N ALA A 360 -10.87 -20.66 -23.84
CA ALA A 360 -11.32 -22.01 -24.16
C ALA A 360 -12.86 -22.11 -24.27
N ALA A 361 -13.58 -21.29 -23.49
CA ALA A 361 -15.00 -21.02 -23.57
C ALA A 361 -15.23 -19.55 -23.18
N PRO A 362 -16.31 -18.89 -23.64
CA PRO A 362 -16.62 -17.52 -23.21
C PRO A 362 -16.77 -17.45 -21.69
N PRO A 363 -15.87 -16.76 -20.96
CA PRO A 363 -15.91 -16.73 -19.50
C PRO A 363 -16.85 -15.63 -18.99
N GLN A 364 -17.43 -15.87 -17.82
CA GLN A 364 -17.97 -14.80 -17.00
C GLN A 364 -16.81 -14.12 -16.26
N ILE A 365 -16.58 -12.84 -16.52
CA ILE A 365 -15.49 -12.08 -15.94
C ILE A 365 -16.06 -11.07 -14.93
N SER A 366 -15.55 -11.10 -13.70
CA SER A 366 -15.77 -10.03 -12.72
C SER A 366 -14.47 -9.28 -12.48
N VAL A 367 -14.58 -7.96 -12.40
CA VAL A 367 -13.43 -7.06 -12.19
C VAL A 367 -13.65 -6.25 -10.92
N VAL A 368 -12.65 -6.15 -10.05
CA VAL A 368 -12.63 -5.23 -8.93
C VAL A 368 -11.49 -4.23 -9.17
N LEU A 369 -11.88 -2.96 -9.33
CA LEU A 369 -10.95 -1.87 -9.63
C LEU A 369 -10.26 -1.36 -8.37
N GLN A 370 -9.12 -0.70 -8.54
CA GLN A 370 -8.36 -0.04 -7.46
C GLN A 370 -9.20 0.99 -6.68
N ASN A 371 -10.08 1.72 -7.37
CA ASN A 371 -11.04 2.61 -6.73
C ASN A 371 -12.44 1.95 -6.71
N PRO A 372 -12.91 1.43 -5.57
CA PRO A 372 -14.22 0.79 -5.47
C PRO A 372 -15.39 1.76 -5.68
N ASP A 373 -15.20 3.07 -5.48
CA ASP A 373 -16.24 4.08 -5.62
C ASP A 373 -16.78 4.17 -7.06
N MET A 374 -15.95 3.79 -8.03
CA MET A 374 -16.33 3.71 -9.44
C MET A 374 -17.22 2.51 -9.78
N MET A 375 -17.51 1.65 -8.80
CA MET A 375 -18.23 0.40 -8.99
C MET A 375 -19.53 0.31 -8.18
N LEU A 376 -19.76 1.25 -7.25
CA LEU A 376 -20.85 1.22 -6.29
C LEU A 376 -21.91 2.26 -6.67
N TYR A 377 -23.09 1.80 -7.07
CA TYR A 377 -24.13 2.65 -7.66
C TYR A 377 -25.50 2.55 -6.99
N HIS A 378 -25.73 1.53 -6.14
CA HIS A 378 -27.02 1.25 -5.52
C HIS A 378 -27.18 1.96 -4.17
N TYR A 379 -28.39 1.97 -3.64
CA TYR A 379 -28.72 2.67 -2.40
C TYR A 379 -28.36 1.86 -1.14
N THR A 380 -28.25 0.54 -1.25
CA THR A 380 -27.89 -0.32 -0.12
C THR A 380 -26.79 -1.30 -0.52
N VAL A 381 -25.99 -1.74 0.46
CA VAL A 381 -25.00 -2.82 0.29
C VAL A 381 -25.68 -4.10 -0.20
N PHE A 382 -26.89 -4.39 0.28
CA PHE A 382 -27.68 -5.53 -0.17
C PHE A 382 -27.98 -5.48 -1.68
N GLU A 383 -28.53 -4.34 -2.14
CA GLU A 383 -28.83 -4.14 -3.57
C GLU A 383 -27.56 -4.22 -4.42
N GLU A 384 -26.47 -3.60 -3.96
CA GLU A 384 -25.20 -3.60 -4.64
C GLU A 384 -24.67 -5.02 -4.85
N ILE A 385 -24.61 -5.82 -3.79
CA ILE A 385 -24.07 -7.18 -3.85
C ILE A 385 -24.94 -8.10 -4.68
N THR A 386 -26.27 -7.98 -4.59
CA THR A 386 -27.20 -8.91 -5.26
C THR A 386 -27.46 -8.56 -6.72
N CYS A 387 -27.31 -7.29 -7.11
CA CYS A 387 -27.67 -6.82 -8.46
C CYS A 387 -26.98 -7.61 -9.57
N GLU A 388 -25.67 -7.78 -9.51
CA GLU A 388 -24.93 -8.48 -10.58
C GLU A 388 -25.31 -9.97 -10.67
N ALA A 389 -25.45 -10.65 -9.53
CA ALA A 389 -25.88 -12.03 -9.50
C ALA A 389 -27.29 -12.21 -10.08
N LEU A 390 -28.21 -11.26 -9.80
CA LEU A 390 -29.58 -11.26 -10.33
C LEU A 390 -29.62 -11.00 -11.85
N LYS A 391 -28.72 -10.17 -12.39
CA LYS A 391 -28.60 -9.97 -13.84
C LYS A 391 -28.16 -11.24 -14.56
N VAL A 392 -27.26 -12.01 -13.97
CA VAL A 392 -26.69 -13.22 -14.57
C VAL A 392 -27.67 -14.40 -14.48
N SER A 393 -28.19 -14.70 -13.29
CA SER A 393 -28.92 -15.95 -13.02
C SER A 393 -30.37 -15.77 -12.57
N LYS A 394 -30.89 -14.55 -12.52
CA LYS A 394 -32.21 -14.19 -11.97
C LYS A 394 -32.46 -14.58 -10.50
N THR A 395 -31.55 -15.31 -9.90
CA THR A 395 -31.55 -15.74 -8.49
C THR A 395 -30.15 -15.70 -7.97
N TYR A 396 -29.98 -15.63 -6.65
CA TYR A 396 -28.68 -15.78 -6.01
C TYR A 396 -28.75 -16.80 -4.87
N ASP A 397 -27.61 -17.35 -4.54
CA ASP A 397 -27.43 -18.30 -3.45
C ASP A 397 -27.45 -17.56 -2.10
N LYS A 398 -28.55 -17.67 -1.36
CA LYS A 398 -28.73 -16.96 -0.08
C LYS A 398 -27.75 -17.40 1.00
N ASP A 399 -27.40 -18.68 1.04
CA ASP A 399 -26.47 -19.20 2.01
C ASP A 399 -25.04 -18.73 1.70
N TYR A 400 -24.69 -18.66 0.43
CA TYR A 400 -23.41 -18.09 0.01
C TYR A 400 -23.35 -16.59 0.26
N TYR A 401 -24.43 -15.85 -0.02
CA TYR A 401 -24.55 -14.43 0.32
C TYR A 401 -24.31 -14.17 1.81
N SER A 402 -25.00 -14.92 2.70
CA SER A 402 -24.83 -14.77 4.14
C SER A 402 -23.40 -15.04 4.59
N ARG A 403 -22.78 -16.09 4.04
CA ARG A 403 -21.35 -16.41 4.30
C ARG A 403 -20.40 -15.30 3.81
N LEU A 404 -20.68 -14.68 2.65
CA LEU A 404 -19.89 -13.55 2.16
C LEU A 404 -19.97 -12.36 3.11
N LEU A 405 -21.18 -11.97 3.55
CA LEU A 405 -21.38 -10.88 4.50
C LEU A 405 -20.61 -11.11 5.81
N GLU A 406 -20.66 -12.33 6.35
CA GLU A 406 -19.97 -12.70 7.57
C GLU A 406 -18.44 -12.65 7.40
N LYS A 407 -17.89 -13.36 6.38
CA LYS A 407 -16.45 -13.43 6.12
C LYS A 407 -15.85 -12.05 5.78
N LEU A 408 -16.61 -11.18 5.13
CA LEU A 408 -16.19 -9.84 4.75
C LEU A 408 -16.57 -8.77 5.80
N SER A 409 -17.16 -9.18 6.95
CA SER A 409 -17.58 -8.28 8.03
C SER A 409 -18.49 -7.15 7.54
N LEU A 410 -19.46 -7.48 6.68
CA LEU A 410 -20.42 -6.55 6.10
C LEU A 410 -21.85 -6.68 6.66
N ALA A 411 -22.13 -7.70 7.47
CA ALA A 411 -23.48 -8.03 7.96
C ALA A 411 -24.18 -6.86 8.67
N LEU A 412 -23.44 -6.06 9.43
CA LEU A 412 -24.00 -4.87 10.12
C LEU A 412 -24.32 -3.70 9.17
N TRP A 413 -23.80 -3.72 7.95
CA TRP A 413 -23.87 -2.63 6.99
C TRP A 413 -24.78 -2.91 5.80
N GLU A 414 -25.51 -4.03 5.83
CA GLU A 414 -26.32 -4.53 4.73
C GLU A 414 -27.30 -3.48 4.16
N GLN A 415 -27.91 -2.69 5.04
CA GLN A 415 -28.88 -1.63 4.68
C GLN A 415 -28.25 -0.24 4.54
N SER A 416 -26.93 -0.12 4.69
CA SER A 416 -26.24 1.16 4.61
C SER A 416 -26.00 1.56 3.16
N PHE A 417 -25.92 2.88 2.92
CA PHE A 417 -25.52 3.41 1.61
C PHE A 417 -24.03 3.11 1.37
N PRO A 418 -23.66 2.42 0.28
CA PRO A 418 -22.29 1.96 0.07
C PRO A 418 -21.23 3.06 0.16
N LEU A 419 -21.48 4.25 -0.40
CA LEU A 419 -20.51 5.35 -0.37
C LEU A 419 -20.38 6.02 1.01
N SER A 420 -21.27 5.74 1.97
CA SER A 420 -21.10 6.18 3.37
C SER A 420 -20.15 5.30 4.17
N LEU A 421 -19.77 4.15 3.64
CA LEU A 421 -18.86 3.20 4.28
C LEU A 421 -17.41 3.68 4.20
N SER A 422 -16.55 3.14 5.09
CA SER A 422 -15.11 3.33 4.96
C SER A 422 -14.58 2.73 3.64
N ARG A 423 -13.45 3.24 3.14
CA ARG A 423 -12.84 2.72 1.91
C ARG A 423 -12.65 1.21 1.93
N GLY A 424 -12.22 0.66 3.08
CA GLY A 424 -12.06 -0.79 3.25
C GLY A 424 -13.38 -1.55 3.16
N GLN A 425 -14.44 -1.03 3.76
CA GLN A 425 -15.77 -1.64 3.66
C GLN A 425 -16.32 -1.56 2.24
N ARG A 426 -16.16 -0.43 1.55
CA ARG A 426 -16.55 -0.28 0.12
C ARG A 426 -15.84 -1.30 -0.76
N PHE A 427 -14.54 -1.49 -0.53
CA PHE A 427 -13.76 -2.48 -1.27
C PHE A 427 -14.26 -3.91 -1.02
N ARG A 428 -14.54 -4.27 0.26
CA ARG A 428 -15.13 -5.57 0.60
C ARG A 428 -16.51 -5.77 -0.02
N THR A 429 -17.31 -4.71 -0.12
CA THR A 429 -18.60 -4.73 -0.84
C THR A 429 -18.39 -5.05 -2.32
N ALA A 430 -17.44 -4.39 -3.00
CA ALA A 430 -17.12 -4.68 -4.39
C ALA A 430 -16.65 -6.13 -4.62
N ILE A 431 -15.85 -6.68 -3.69
CA ILE A 431 -15.47 -8.10 -3.72
C ILE A 431 -16.68 -9.02 -3.54
N ALA A 432 -17.58 -8.70 -2.61
CA ALA A 432 -18.79 -9.48 -2.40
C ALA A 432 -19.67 -9.51 -3.67
N CYS A 433 -19.83 -8.35 -4.34
CA CYS A 433 -20.52 -8.27 -5.64
C CYS A 433 -19.89 -9.20 -6.67
N ALA A 434 -18.58 -9.11 -6.83
CA ALA A 434 -17.84 -9.88 -7.81
C ALA A 434 -17.95 -11.40 -7.56
N LEU A 435 -17.85 -11.83 -6.30
CA LEU A 435 -17.88 -13.25 -5.93
C LEU A 435 -19.28 -13.85 -5.95
N LEU A 436 -20.31 -13.08 -5.56
CA LEU A 436 -21.69 -13.59 -5.58
C LEU A 436 -22.18 -13.92 -7.01
N ALA A 437 -21.63 -13.23 -8.00
CA ALA A 437 -21.88 -13.52 -9.41
C ALA A 437 -21.29 -14.85 -9.89
N LYS A 438 -20.45 -15.53 -9.08
CA LYS A 438 -19.77 -16.81 -9.39
C LYS A 438 -19.02 -16.77 -10.73
N PRO A 439 -18.04 -15.85 -10.91
CA PRO A 439 -17.33 -15.71 -12.18
C PRO A 439 -16.37 -16.89 -12.45
N ASP A 440 -16.07 -17.12 -13.75
CA ASP A 440 -14.98 -18.03 -14.16
C ASP A 440 -13.60 -17.37 -13.99
N LEU A 441 -13.57 -16.02 -14.12
CA LEU A 441 -12.37 -15.19 -13.97
C LEU A 441 -12.65 -14.01 -13.06
N LEU A 442 -11.91 -13.91 -11.96
CA LEU A 442 -11.88 -12.74 -11.09
C LEU A 442 -10.60 -11.93 -11.33
N ILE A 443 -10.76 -10.68 -11.67
CA ILE A 443 -9.66 -9.72 -11.84
C ILE A 443 -9.69 -8.72 -10.70
N LEU A 444 -8.55 -8.57 -10.02
CA LEU A 444 -8.37 -7.66 -8.89
C LEU A 444 -7.22 -6.72 -9.20
N ASP A 445 -7.50 -5.42 -9.28
CA ASP A 445 -6.48 -4.38 -9.53
C ASP A 445 -6.15 -3.66 -8.22
N GLU A 446 -4.96 -3.93 -7.66
CA GLU A 446 -4.40 -3.36 -6.42
C GLU A 446 -5.33 -3.48 -5.18
N PRO A 447 -5.86 -4.67 -4.87
CA PRO A 447 -6.88 -4.85 -3.84
C PRO A 447 -6.39 -4.71 -2.40
N THR A 448 -5.09 -4.67 -2.17
CA THR A 448 -4.47 -4.57 -0.84
C THR A 448 -4.27 -3.13 -0.37
N THR A 449 -4.39 -2.16 -1.29
CA THR A 449 -4.12 -0.75 -1.01
C THR A 449 -5.14 -0.18 -0.02
N GLY A 450 -4.65 0.36 1.10
CA GLY A 450 -5.47 1.00 2.14
C GLY A 450 -6.33 0.03 2.96
N GLN A 451 -6.02 -1.28 2.93
CA GLN A 451 -6.62 -2.31 3.78
C GLN A 451 -5.70 -2.67 4.93
N ASP A 452 -6.28 -3.02 6.08
CA ASP A 452 -5.51 -3.67 7.13
C ASP A 452 -5.23 -5.14 6.79
N ILE A 453 -4.17 -5.69 7.37
CA ILE A 453 -3.68 -7.03 7.06
C ILE A 453 -4.71 -8.12 7.33
N ARG A 454 -5.46 -8.02 8.43
CA ARG A 454 -6.46 -9.03 8.79
C ARG A 454 -7.55 -9.11 7.73
N ASN A 455 -8.00 -7.95 7.24
CA ASN A 455 -8.99 -7.89 6.17
C ASN A 455 -8.41 -8.41 4.84
N VAL A 456 -7.18 -8.05 4.50
CA VAL A 456 -6.50 -8.57 3.30
C VAL A 456 -6.39 -10.09 3.35
N GLU A 457 -5.92 -10.66 4.46
CA GLU A 457 -5.78 -12.10 4.62
C GLU A 457 -7.13 -12.83 4.57
N ALA A 458 -8.17 -12.29 5.20
CA ALA A 458 -9.52 -12.84 5.13
C ALA A 458 -10.08 -12.86 3.69
N ILE A 459 -9.87 -11.77 2.94
CA ILE A 459 -10.27 -11.65 1.54
C ILE A 459 -9.50 -12.68 0.68
N LEU A 460 -8.18 -12.74 0.81
CA LEU A 460 -7.36 -13.63 0.01
C LEU A 460 -7.64 -15.10 0.30
N GLN A 461 -7.88 -15.45 1.58
CA GLN A 461 -8.28 -16.79 1.95
C GLN A 461 -9.63 -17.16 1.33
N LEU A 462 -10.62 -16.23 1.38
CA LEU A 462 -11.91 -16.43 0.73
C LEU A 462 -11.77 -16.67 -0.79
N ILE A 463 -10.91 -15.89 -1.45
CA ILE A 463 -10.65 -16.04 -2.89
C ILE A 463 -9.93 -17.37 -3.18
N LYS A 464 -8.97 -17.76 -2.33
CA LYS A 464 -8.26 -19.04 -2.45
C LYS A 464 -9.20 -20.23 -2.27
N ASP A 465 -10.16 -20.15 -1.33
CA ASP A 465 -11.22 -21.16 -1.17
C ASP A 465 -12.08 -21.28 -2.43
N GLN A 466 -12.39 -20.17 -3.10
CA GLN A 466 -13.14 -20.15 -4.37
C GLN A 466 -12.31 -20.67 -5.56
N GLN A 467 -11.00 -20.39 -5.57
CA GLN A 467 -10.08 -20.97 -6.56
C GLN A 467 -10.12 -22.51 -6.52
N GLY A 468 -10.14 -23.09 -5.31
CA GLY A 468 -10.30 -24.54 -5.14
C GLY A 468 -11.63 -25.10 -5.68
N GLN A 469 -12.63 -24.23 -5.94
CA GLN A 469 -13.94 -24.57 -6.50
C GLN A 469 -14.06 -24.26 -8.01
N GLY A 470 -12.97 -23.83 -8.67
CA GLY A 470 -12.96 -23.60 -10.11
C GLY A 470 -12.71 -22.17 -10.57
N LEU A 471 -12.56 -21.21 -9.65
CA LEU A 471 -12.29 -19.81 -9.98
C LEU A 471 -10.86 -19.62 -10.47
N THR A 472 -10.68 -18.93 -11.59
CA THR A 472 -9.38 -18.41 -12.03
C THR A 472 -9.23 -16.98 -11.55
N VAL A 473 -8.05 -16.61 -11.02
CA VAL A 473 -7.80 -15.29 -10.42
C VAL A 473 -6.62 -14.62 -11.11
N LEU A 474 -6.81 -13.36 -11.50
CA LEU A 474 -5.74 -12.44 -11.87
C LEU A 474 -5.65 -11.33 -10.85
N PHE A 475 -4.53 -11.26 -10.17
CA PHE A 475 -4.32 -10.37 -9.03
C PHE A 475 -3.15 -9.43 -9.34
N CYS A 476 -3.45 -8.16 -9.58
CA CYS A 476 -2.44 -7.14 -9.78
C CYS A 476 -2.07 -6.53 -8.42
N THR A 477 -0.80 -6.55 -8.06
CA THR A 477 -0.34 -5.97 -6.80
C THR A 477 1.13 -5.59 -6.85
N HIS A 478 1.51 -4.64 -6.01
CA HIS A 478 2.91 -4.34 -5.66
C HIS A 478 3.30 -4.89 -4.27
N ASP A 479 2.38 -5.52 -3.54
CA ASP A 479 2.67 -6.28 -2.33
C ASP A 479 3.31 -7.63 -2.69
N ILE A 480 4.64 -7.63 -2.72
CA ILE A 480 5.45 -8.79 -3.13
C ILE A 480 5.22 -9.98 -2.19
N GLU A 481 5.12 -9.72 -0.89
CA GLU A 481 4.92 -10.78 0.11
C GLU A 481 3.58 -11.51 -0.14
N THR A 482 2.52 -10.75 -0.38
CA THR A 482 1.21 -11.29 -0.73
C THR A 482 1.27 -12.05 -2.06
N ALA A 483 1.92 -11.50 -3.09
CA ALA A 483 2.04 -12.18 -4.38
C ALA A 483 2.73 -13.54 -4.25
N PHE A 484 3.86 -13.60 -3.54
CA PHE A 484 4.62 -14.86 -3.38
C PHE A 484 3.90 -15.89 -2.50
N ARG A 485 3.10 -15.44 -1.52
CA ARG A 485 2.37 -16.32 -0.60
C ARG A 485 1.15 -17.00 -1.25
N TYR A 486 0.45 -16.31 -2.15
CA TYR A 486 -0.84 -16.77 -2.68
C TYR A 486 -0.81 -17.21 -4.14
N ALA A 487 0.18 -16.78 -4.94
CA ALA A 487 0.24 -17.09 -6.36
C ALA A 487 0.64 -18.54 -6.64
N ASP A 488 -0.02 -19.14 -7.62
CA ASP A 488 0.47 -20.36 -8.29
C ASP A 488 1.45 -19.97 -9.41
N GLN A 489 1.25 -18.78 -10.00
CA GLN A 489 2.09 -18.22 -11.06
C GLN A 489 2.23 -16.72 -10.88
N ILE A 490 3.43 -16.20 -11.07
CA ILE A 490 3.72 -14.76 -11.08
C ILE A 490 4.14 -14.35 -12.48
N LEU A 491 3.57 -13.24 -12.97
CA LEU A 491 3.95 -12.57 -14.21
C LEU A 491 4.65 -11.26 -13.84
N PHE A 492 5.92 -11.13 -14.14
CA PHE A 492 6.68 -9.92 -13.87
C PHE A 492 6.68 -9.00 -15.08
N PHE A 493 6.05 -7.84 -14.93
CA PHE A 493 5.90 -6.83 -15.98
C PHE A 493 6.96 -5.74 -15.87
N GLU A 494 7.62 -5.42 -16.98
CA GLU A 494 8.51 -4.28 -17.11
C GLU A 494 8.48 -3.74 -18.55
N GLY A 495 8.37 -2.40 -18.69
CA GLY A 495 8.40 -1.74 -19.99
C GLY A 495 7.38 -2.28 -21.00
N GLY A 496 6.18 -2.65 -20.56
CA GLY A 496 5.13 -3.21 -21.42
C GLY A 496 5.34 -4.66 -21.85
N LYS A 497 6.25 -5.39 -21.21
CA LYS A 497 6.55 -6.79 -21.55
C LYS A 497 6.50 -7.65 -20.28
N ILE A 498 6.22 -8.95 -20.47
CA ILE A 498 6.43 -9.96 -19.42
C ILE A 498 7.90 -10.38 -19.51
N LEU A 499 8.71 -9.95 -18.54
CA LEU A 499 10.12 -10.32 -18.48
C LEU A 499 10.30 -11.74 -17.95
N TYR A 500 9.46 -12.12 -16.99
CA TYR A 500 9.53 -13.41 -16.36
C TYR A 500 8.13 -13.92 -16.01
N GLN A 501 7.96 -15.24 -16.13
CA GLN A 501 6.77 -15.94 -15.67
C GLN A 501 7.16 -17.28 -15.06
N GLY A 502 6.55 -17.64 -13.94
CA GLY A 502 6.83 -18.92 -13.27
C GLY A 502 6.17 -18.99 -11.92
N SER A 503 6.35 -20.09 -11.23
CA SER A 503 5.97 -20.22 -9.82
C SER A 503 6.84 -19.30 -8.94
N PRO A 504 6.37 -18.95 -7.73
CA PRO A 504 7.18 -18.20 -6.78
C PRO A 504 8.60 -18.76 -6.58
N SER A 505 8.71 -20.08 -6.42
CA SER A 505 10.01 -20.74 -6.22
C SER A 505 10.94 -20.64 -7.43
N GLU A 506 10.40 -20.81 -8.66
CA GLU A 506 11.17 -20.66 -9.90
C GLU A 506 11.69 -19.24 -10.08
N ILE A 507 10.88 -18.24 -9.72
CA ILE A 507 11.27 -16.84 -9.80
C ILE A 507 12.43 -16.51 -8.85
N ILE A 508 12.38 -16.98 -7.60
CA ILE A 508 13.47 -16.78 -6.63
C ILE A 508 14.77 -17.42 -7.13
N GLN A 509 14.69 -18.62 -7.70
CA GLN A 509 15.85 -19.33 -8.22
C GLN A 509 16.49 -18.69 -9.47
N SER A 510 15.69 -18.01 -10.27
CA SER A 510 16.13 -17.48 -11.58
C SER A 510 17.25 -16.45 -11.50
N LYS A 511 17.39 -15.74 -10.35
CA LYS A 511 18.30 -14.59 -10.13
C LYS A 511 18.17 -13.48 -11.18
N GLN A 512 17.13 -13.50 -12.01
CA GLN A 512 16.88 -12.51 -13.06
C GLN A 512 16.13 -11.29 -12.53
N ILE A 513 15.47 -11.46 -11.37
CA ILE A 513 14.70 -10.41 -10.71
C ILE A 513 15.54 -9.86 -9.55
N SER A 514 15.54 -8.54 -9.37
CA SER A 514 16.22 -7.89 -8.27
C SER A 514 15.74 -8.43 -6.92
N GLU A 515 16.64 -8.55 -5.95
CA GLU A 515 16.30 -8.94 -4.56
C GLU A 515 15.17 -8.06 -3.97
N SER A 516 15.02 -6.82 -4.43
CA SER A 516 13.94 -5.91 -3.99
C SER A 516 12.53 -6.36 -4.42
N TYR A 517 12.42 -7.30 -5.35
CA TYR A 517 11.18 -7.90 -5.80
C TYR A 517 10.99 -9.34 -5.27
N CYS A 518 11.78 -9.73 -4.29
CA CYS A 518 11.61 -10.98 -3.56
C CYS A 518 11.27 -10.69 -2.09
N PRO A 519 10.42 -11.51 -1.44
CA PRO A 519 10.19 -11.40 -0.01
C PRO A 519 11.49 -11.50 0.81
N ASP A 520 11.57 -10.80 1.94
CA ASP A 520 12.73 -10.86 2.82
C ASP A 520 13.05 -12.28 3.26
N ILE A 521 12.02 -13.09 3.55
CA ILE A 521 12.20 -14.50 3.95
C ILE A 521 12.89 -15.32 2.85
N SER A 522 12.56 -15.06 1.58
CA SER A 522 13.17 -15.73 0.44
C SER A 522 14.65 -15.36 0.31
N ASN A 523 14.97 -14.08 0.48
CA ASN A 523 16.34 -13.60 0.46
C ASN A 523 17.16 -14.15 1.63
N ILE A 524 16.55 -14.31 2.82
CA ILE A 524 17.18 -14.95 3.99
C ILE A 524 17.45 -16.43 3.72
N ALA A 525 16.46 -17.17 3.23
CA ALA A 525 16.58 -18.61 2.93
C ALA A 525 17.65 -18.88 1.89
N MET A 526 17.67 -18.13 0.78
CA MET A 526 18.69 -18.24 -0.26
C MET A 526 20.10 -18.01 0.30
N ARG A 527 20.25 -17.13 1.30
CA ARG A 527 21.54 -16.91 1.96
C ARG A 527 21.88 -18.00 2.96
N LEU A 528 20.91 -18.56 3.68
CA LEU A 528 21.14 -19.59 4.69
C LEU A 528 21.55 -20.93 4.08
N TYR A 529 20.84 -21.41 3.07
CA TYR A 529 20.98 -22.75 2.53
C TYR A 529 20.79 -22.88 1.00
N GLU A 530 20.92 -21.75 0.28
CA GLU A 530 20.89 -21.65 -1.20
C GLU A 530 19.62 -22.22 -1.84
N ALA A 531 18.50 -22.23 -1.11
CA ALA A 531 17.23 -22.70 -1.61
C ALA A 531 16.10 -21.69 -1.34
N PRO A 532 15.07 -21.60 -2.22
CA PRO A 532 13.98 -20.67 -2.04
C PRO A 532 13.06 -21.12 -0.90
N ALA A 533 12.53 -20.13 -0.16
CA ALA A 533 11.40 -20.30 0.73
C ALA A 533 10.43 -19.12 0.53
N VAL A 534 9.15 -19.37 0.59
CA VAL A 534 8.10 -18.35 0.41
C VAL A 534 7.42 -17.99 1.73
N SER A 535 7.67 -18.75 2.80
CA SER A 535 7.13 -18.50 4.13
C SER A 535 8.16 -18.77 5.24
N ILE A 536 7.89 -18.21 6.40
CA ILE A 536 8.71 -18.44 7.61
C ILE A 536 8.59 -19.91 8.06
N GLU A 537 7.40 -20.49 7.91
CA GLU A 537 7.12 -21.88 8.26
C GLU A 537 7.99 -22.84 7.47
N GLU A 538 8.21 -22.58 6.18
CA GLU A 538 9.12 -23.38 5.34
C GLU A 538 10.56 -23.31 5.88
N VAL A 539 11.05 -22.09 6.20
CA VAL A 539 12.41 -21.93 6.77
C VAL A 539 12.54 -22.69 8.10
N LEU A 540 11.55 -22.61 8.98
CA LEU A 540 11.57 -23.31 10.26
C LEU A 540 11.51 -24.84 10.12
N GLN A 541 10.83 -25.37 9.08
CA GLN A 541 10.81 -26.80 8.79
C GLN A 541 12.16 -27.32 8.30
N ASP A 542 12.95 -26.47 7.67
CA ASP A 542 14.30 -26.78 7.18
C ASP A 542 15.38 -26.71 8.28
N GLU A 543 15.03 -26.35 9.52
CA GLU A 543 15.93 -26.40 10.68
C GLU A 543 16.31 -27.86 10.98
N VAL A 544 17.60 -28.12 11.04
CA VAL A 544 18.17 -29.40 11.45
C VAL A 544 18.28 -29.43 12.97
N LYS A 545 17.51 -30.31 13.62
CA LYS A 545 17.52 -30.50 15.06
C LYS A 545 18.81 -31.17 15.55
#